data_79401747495f3b98ffd0dad9bc9b7dfc
#
_entry.id   79401747495f3b98ffd0dad9bc9b7dfc
#
_cell.length_a   1.000
_cell.length_b   1.000
_cell.length_c   1.000
_cell.angle_alpha   90.00
_cell.angle_beta   90.00
_cell.angle_gamma   90.00
#
_symmetry.space_group_name_H-M   'P 1'
#
loop_
_entity.id
_entity.type
_entity.pdbx_description
1 polymer ?
#
loop_
_entity_poly.entity_id
_entity_poly.type
_entity_poly.pdbx_seq_one_letter_code
_entity_poly.pdbx_strand_id
1 'polypeptide(L)'
;ISELEPYTKDALIFRKNSRSAIFAKNFIKTILKMKNLKKVVIGGWDTDLCVIDLAIPLQNLFDEINKRVEIIVPKNAVETYDSPTHNRDEYNNMAFKLMEQEGIKVVKKLERKR
;
A
#
# COMPACT_ATOMS: atom_id res chain seq x y z
N ILE A 1 3.00 18.51 5.07
CA ILE A 1 1.99 19.58 4.89
C ILE A 1 1.17 19.75 6.17
N SER A 2 0.90 21.01 6.50
CA SER A 2 0.27 21.35 7.78
C SER A 2 -1.12 20.72 7.98
N GLU A 3 -1.88 20.52 6.90
CA GLU A 3 -3.20 19.89 6.96
C GLU A 3 -3.14 18.45 7.45
N LEU A 4 -2.02 17.79 7.25
CA LEU A 4 -1.85 16.39 7.64
C LEU A 4 -1.31 16.21 9.07
N GLU A 5 -0.79 17.28 9.69
CA GLU A 5 -0.20 17.19 11.02
C GLU A 5 -1.12 16.53 12.07
N PRO A 6 -2.42 16.87 12.15
CA PRO A 6 -3.28 16.23 13.14
C PRO A 6 -3.39 14.72 12.97
N TYR A 7 -3.23 14.23 11.73
CA TYR A 7 -3.34 12.80 11.40
C TYR A 7 -2.02 12.06 11.56
N THR A 8 -0.90 12.76 11.56
CA THR A 8 0.43 12.14 11.68
C THR A 8 0.97 12.17 13.09
N LYS A 9 0.31 12.88 14.00
CA LYS A 9 0.78 13.06 15.38
C LYS A 9 1.08 11.74 16.09
N ASP A 10 0.21 10.76 15.94
CA ASP A 10 0.34 9.45 16.57
C ASP A 10 0.80 8.35 15.60
N ALA A 11 1.17 8.74 14.38
CA ALA A 11 1.60 7.80 13.36
C ALA A 11 3.09 7.51 13.48
N LEU A 12 3.47 6.29 13.13
CA LEU A 12 4.86 5.92 12.92
C LEU A 12 5.29 6.44 11.55
N ILE A 13 6.42 7.13 11.50
CA ILE A 13 6.91 7.71 10.25
C ILE A 13 8.19 6.99 9.84
N PHE A 14 8.19 6.47 8.60
CA PHE A 14 9.34 5.82 8.00
C PHE A 14 9.76 6.60 6.77
N ARG A 15 11.00 7.04 6.74
CA ARG A 15 11.56 7.76 5.58
C ARG A 15 12.17 6.76 4.62
N LYS A 16 11.97 6.98 3.33
CA LYS A 16 12.52 6.12 2.29
C LYS A 16 13.22 6.93 1.22
N ASN A 17 14.28 6.36 0.67
CA ASN A 17 15.03 6.97 -0.43
C ASN A 17 14.74 6.30 -1.78
N SER A 18 13.97 5.22 -1.76
CA SER A 18 13.59 4.50 -2.96
C SER A 18 12.08 4.43 -3.09
N ARG A 19 11.61 3.96 -4.23
CA ARG A 19 10.19 3.84 -4.54
C ARG A 19 9.45 2.89 -3.59
N SER A 20 10.08 1.77 -3.24
CA SER A 20 9.45 0.76 -2.38
C SER A 20 9.67 1.08 -0.91
N ALA A 21 8.57 1.27 -0.17
CA ALA A 21 8.61 1.48 1.26
C ALA A 21 9.11 0.25 2.04
N ILE A 22 9.13 -0.93 1.40
CA ILE A 22 9.62 -2.16 2.03
C ILE A 22 11.07 -2.01 2.52
N PHE A 23 11.84 -1.17 1.84
CA PHE A 23 13.25 -0.93 2.16
C PHE A 23 13.47 0.22 3.14
N ALA A 24 12.42 0.90 3.58
CA ALA A 24 12.55 1.96 4.58
C ALA A 24 13.10 1.38 5.86
N LYS A 25 14.05 2.10 6.48
CA LYS A 25 14.71 1.64 7.70
C LYS A 25 13.68 1.32 8.78
N ASN A 26 13.79 0.13 9.37
CA ASN A 26 12.94 -0.36 10.44
C ASN A 26 11.48 -0.66 10.06
N PHE A 27 11.07 -0.45 8.81
CA PHE A 27 9.68 -0.69 8.41
C PHE A 27 9.30 -2.16 8.57
N ILE A 28 10.03 -3.06 7.93
CA ILE A 28 9.75 -4.51 8.01
C ILE A 28 9.88 -5.02 9.45
N LYS A 29 10.91 -4.55 10.16
CA LYS A 29 11.12 -4.93 11.56
C LYS A 29 9.89 -4.57 12.40
N THR A 30 9.32 -3.39 12.19
CA THR A 30 8.12 -2.93 12.89
C THR A 30 6.92 -3.79 12.53
N ILE A 31 6.72 -4.08 11.23
CA ILE A 31 5.62 -4.93 10.76
C ILE A 31 5.71 -6.33 11.39
N LEU A 32 6.91 -6.91 11.43
CA LEU A 32 7.11 -8.27 11.97
C LEU A 32 6.86 -8.34 13.49
N LYS A 33 6.96 -7.23 14.20
CA LYS A 33 6.63 -7.18 15.62
C LYS A 33 5.13 -7.14 15.90
N MET A 34 4.32 -6.85 14.91
CA MET A 34 2.85 -6.78 15.03
C MET A 34 2.26 -8.18 14.94
N LYS A 35 2.35 -8.95 16.02
CA LYS A 35 1.96 -10.37 16.03
C LYS A 35 0.48 -10.62 15.73
N ASN A 36 -0.38 -9.67 16.09
CA ASN A 36 -1.82 -9.81 15.90
C ASN A 36 -2.32 -9.08 14.65
N LEU A 37 -1.41 -8.71 13.75
CA LEU A 37 -1.77 -8.03 12.52
C LEU A 37 -2.62 -8.95 11.64
N LYS A 38 -3.80 -8.49 11.23
CA LYS A 38 -4.73 -9.24 10.39
C LYS A 38 -4.99 -8.56 9.06
N LYS A 39 -4.92 -7.25 9.02
CA LYS A 39 -5.21 -6.45 7.82
C LYS A 39 -4.23 -5.31 7.69
N VAL A 40 -3.84 -5.02 6.46
CA VAL A 40 -3.05 -3.84 6.10
C VAL A 40 -3.81 -3.11 5.00
N VAL A 41 -4.07 -1.83 5.20
CA VAL A 41 -4.70 -0.99 4.20
C VAL A 41 -3.64 -0.05 3.64
N ILE A 42 -3.50 -0.03 2.33
CA ILE A 42 -2.49 0.80 1.66
C ILE A 42 -3.19 1.87 0.83
N GLY A 43 -2.81 3.12 1.08
CA GLY A 43 -3.22 4.27 0.28
C GLY A 43 -1.99 5.06 -0.14
N GLY A 44 -2.20 6.07 -0.97
CA GLY A 44 -1.16 6.97 -1.42
C GLY A 44 -1.06 7.05 -2.93
N TRP A 45 0.10 7.45 -3.43
CA TRP A 45 0.42 7.53 -4.86
C TRP A 45 1.91 7.27 -5.08
N ASP A 46 2.29 6.87 -6.24
CA ASP A 46 1.45 6.54 -7.41
C ASP A 46 1.05 5.08 -7.37
N THR A 47 -0.16 4.78 -7.84
CA THR A 47 -0.75 3.43 -7.79
C THR A 47 0.18 2.38 -8.42
N ASP A 48 0.69 2.67 -9.59
CA ASP A 48 1.54 1.77 -10.37
C ASP A 48 3.03 1.87 -10.05
N LEU A 49 3.39 2.64 -9.05
CA LEU A 49 4.78 2.86 -8.63
C LEU A 49 4.93 2.54 -7.12
N CYS A 50 4.88 3.57 -6.27
CA CYS A 50 5.12 3.37 -4.83
C CYS A 50 4.11 2.46 -4.15
N VAL A 51 2.85 2.51 -4.55
CA VAL A 51 1.80 1.67 -3.96
C VAL A 51 2.04 0.21 -4.30
N ILE A 52 2.17 -0.12 -5.59
CA ILE A 52 2.37 -1.50 -6.03
C ILE A 52 3.70 -2.06 -5.53
N ASP A 53 4.74 -1.22 -5.45
CA ASP A 53 6.07 -1.62 -4.98
C ASP A 53 6.11 -1.88 -3.47
N LEU A 54 5.10 -1.47 -2.73
CA LEU A 54 4.92 -1.89 -1.36
C LEU A 54 3.96 -3.08 -1.25
N ALA A 55 2.83 -3.01 -1.93
CA ALA A 55 1.76 -4.00 -1.80
C ALA A 55 2.22 -5.41 -2.18
N ILE A 56 2.84 -5.57 -3.35
CA ILE A 56 3.26 -6.89 -3.83
C ILE A 56 4.41 -7.47 -3.00
N PRO A 57 5.51 -6.74 -2.73
CA PRO A 57 6.55 -7.28 -1.85
C PRO A 57 6.06 -7.60 -0.44
N LEU A 58 5.14 -6.81 0.10
CA LEU A 58 4.59 -7.07 1.42
C LEU A 58 3.75 -8.35 1.44
N GLN A 59 2.93 -8.56 0.40
CA GLN A 59 2.19 -9.81 0.25
C GLN A 59 3.15 -11.00 0.16
N ASN A 60 4.21 -10.86 -0.62
CA ASN A 60 5.22 -11.91 -0.75
C ASN A 60 5.91 -12.20 0.59
N LEU A 61 6.16 -11.17 1.38
CA LEU A 61 6.74 -11.36 2.72
C LEU A 61 5.81 -12.19 3.60
N PHE A 62 4.52 -11.85 3.65
CA PHE A 62 3.57 -12.59 4.47
C PHE A 62 3.41 -14.04 3.98
N ASP A 63 3.43 -14.25 2.68
CA ASP A 63 3.41 -15.60 2.10
C ASP A 63 4.65 -16.39 2.51
N GLU A 64 5.82 -15.75 2.45
CA GLU A 64 7.10 -16.41 2.79
C GLU A 64 7.14 -16.87 4.24
N ILE A 65 6.61 -16.08 5.15
CA ILE A 65 6.60 -16.42 6.58
C ILE A 65 5.33 -17.15 7.02
N ASN A 66 4.47 -17.53 6.07
CA ASN A 66 3.21 -18.23 6.32
C ASN A 66 2.28 -17.49 7.29
N LYS A 67 2.27 -16.17 7.19
CA LYS A 67 1.42 -15.33 8.03
C LYS A 67 0.22 -14.84 7.22
N ARG A 68 -0.99 -15.09 7.73
CA ARG A 68 -2.22 -14.64 7.07
C ARG A 68 -2.52 -13.20 7.43
N VAL A 69 -2.23 -12.30 6.51
CA VAL A 69 -2.56 -10.89 6.61
C VAL A 69 -3.23 -10.48 5.31
N GLU A 70 -4.40 -9.88 5.43
CA GLU A 70 -5.12 -9.39 4.25
C GLU A 70 -4.62 -8.00 3.90
N ILE A 71 -4.10 -7.82 2.69
CA ILE A 71 -3.69 -6.51 2.18
C ILE A 71 -4.81 -5.97 1.33
N ILE A 72 -5.26 -4.77 1.64
CA ILE A 72 -6.39 -4.10 1.00
C ILE A 72 -5.93 -2.78 0.40
N VAL A 73 -6.27 -2.57 -0.88
CA VAL A 73 -5.99 -1.31 -1.58
C VAL A 73 -7.33 -0.73 -2.02
N PRO A 74 -7.82 0.33 -1.35
CA PRO A 74 -9.04 1.01 -1.79
C PRO A 74 -8.75 1.88 -3.02
N LYS A 75 -9.54 1.74 -4.07
CA LYS A 75 -9.34 2.50 -5.31
C LYS A 75 -9.44 4.00 -5.08
N ASN A 76 -10.27 4.43 -4.12
CA ASN A 76 -10.43 5.85 -3.81
C ASN A 76 -9.33 6.42 -2.90
N ALA A 77 -8.40 5.59 -2.45
CA ALA A 77 -7.29 6.01 -1.59
C ALA A 77 -5.95 6.03 -2.32
N VAL A 78 -5.94 5.72 -3.62
CA VAL A 78 -4.74 5.71 -4.44
C VAL A 78 -4.98 6.49 -5.73
N GLU A 79 -3.91 6.99 -6.33
CA GLU A 79 -3.97 7.70 -7.60
C GLU A 79 -2.60 7.67 -8.29
N THR A 80 -2.59 7.89 -9.58
CA THR A 80 -1.36 8.05 -10.35
C THR A 80 -1.46 9.26 -11.25
N TYR A 81 -0.35 9.64 -11.85
CA TYR A 81 -0.29 10.83 -12.71
C TYR A 81 -0.80 10.51 -14.12
N ASP A 82 -1.13 11.58 -14.86
CA ASP A 82 -1.57 11.50 -16.25
C ASP A 82 -0.59 12.29 -17.12
N SER A 83 -0.19 11.70 -18.24
CA SER A 83 0.71 12.33 -19.19
C SER A 83 0.47 11.77 -20.59
N PRO A 84 1.06 12.37 -21.66
CA PRO A 84 0.91 11.84 -23.01
C PRO A 84 1.37 10.39 -23.18
N THR A 85 2.31 9.93 -22.36
CA THR A 85 2.85 8.56 -22.40
C THR A 85 2.40 7.70 -21.22
N HIS A 86 1.54 8.23 -20.35
CA HIS A 86 1.10 7.53 -19.15
C HIS A 86 -0.38 7.87 -18.91
N ASN A 87 -1.26 7.05 -19.50
CA ASN A 87 -2.71 7.21 -19.30
C ASN A 87 -3.10 6.75 -17.90
N ARG A 88 -3.62 7.67 -17.10
CA ARG A 88 -3.94 7.42 -15.71
C ARG A 88 -4.85 6.21 -15.48
N ASP A 89 -5.96 6.15 -16.22
CA ASP A 89 -6.93 5.07 -16.05
C ASP A 89 -6.34 3.73 -16.43
N GLU A 90 -5.60 3.68 -17.53
CA GLU A 90 -4.95 2.48 -18.02
C GLU A 90 -3.94 1.94 -16.98
N TYR A 91 -3.06 2.81 -16.47
CA TYR A 91 -2.03 2.40 -15.52
C TYR A 91 -2.61 2.04 -14.15
N ASN A 92 -3.64 2.76 -13.69
CA ASN A 92 -4.36 2.37 -12.47
C ASN A 92 -4.97 0.98 -12.62
N ASN A 93 -5.69 0.74 -13.72
CA ASN A 93 -6.35 -0.56 -13.96
C ASN A 93 -5.35 -1.70 -14.07
N MET A 94 -4.22 -1.46 -14.74
CA MET A 94 -3.16 -2.45 -14.85
C MET A 94 -2.58 -2.80 -13.47
N ALA A 95 -2.29 -1.78 -12.66
CA ALA A 95 -1.76 -1.98 -11.31
C ALA A 95 -2.75 -2.77 -10.44
N PHE A 96 -4.04 -2.46 -10.51
CA PHE A 96 -5.07 -3.18 -9.76
C PHE A 96 -5.11 -4.65 -10.16
N LYS A 97 -5.05 -4.95 -11.45
CA LYS A 97 -5.03 -6.35 -11.93
C LYS A 97 -3.79 -7.10 -11.44
N LEU A 98 -2.63 -6.46 -11.49
CA LEU A 98 -1.39 -7.08 -11.01
C LEU A 98 -1.45 -7.37 -9.51
N MET A 99 -1.99 -6.46 -8.74
CA MET A 99 -2.16 -6.66 -7.30
C MET A 99 -3.15 -7.78 -6.99
N GLU A 100 -4.26 -7.84 -7.71
CA GLU A 100 -5.25 -8.91 -7.52
C GLU A 100 -4.68 -10.29 -7.86
N GLN A 101 -3.80 -10.40 -8.86
CA GLN A 101 -3.11 -11.64 -9.19
C GLN A 101 -2.25 -12.15 -8.04
N GLU A 102 -1.72 -11.26 -7.23
CA GLU A 102 -0.90 -11.61 -6.06
C GLU A 102 -1.72 -11.89 -4.81
N GLY A 103 -3.04 -11.80 -4.90
CA GLY A 103 -3.91 -12.03 -3.75
C GLY A 103 -4.24 -10.80 -2.94
N ILE A 104 -3.85 -9.61 -3.40
CA ILE A 104 -4.18 -8.34 -2.75
C ILE A 104 -5.64 -8.01 -3.06
N LYS A 105 -6.38 -7.57 -2.05
CA LYS A 105 -7.78 -7.22 -2.21
C LYS A 105 -7.92 -5.77 -2.63
N VAL A 106 -8.36 -5.55 -3.87
CA VAL A 106 -8.65 -4.22 -4.39
C VAL A 106 -10.14 -3.97 -4.25
N VAL A 107 -10.50 -2.90 -3.54
CA VAL A 107 -11.90 -2.55 -3.27
C VAL A 107 -12.20 -1.14 -3.73
N LYS A 108 -13.47 -0.81 -3.97
CA LYS A 108 -13.83 0.55 -4.38
C LYS A 108 -13.52 1.57 -3.30
N LYS A 109 -13.87 1.25 -2.06
CA LYS A 109 -13.63 2.09 -0.88
C LYS A 109 -13.67 1.24 0.37
N LEU A 110 -13.09 1.74 1.45
CA LEU A 110 -13.25 1.12 2.75
C LEU A 110 -14.62 1.49 3.31
N GLU A 111 -15.31 0.48 3.87
CA GLU A 111 -16.55 0.71 4.58
C GLU A 111 -16.29 0.70 6.09
N ARG A 112 -16.81 1.73 6.78
CA ARG A 112 -16.78 1.76 8.23
C ARG A 112 -17.82 0.80 8.76
N LYS A 113 -17.40 -0.16 9.53
CA LYS A 113 -18.30 -0.94 10.36
C LYS A 113 -18.66 -0.10 11.58
N ARG A 114 -19.93 0.09 11.80
CA ARG A 114 -20.42 0.73 13.01
C ARG A 114 -20.67 -0.29 14.11
#